data_cc684e2c67e2ee608af20b70250b6533
#
_entry.id   cc684e2c67e2ee608af20b70250b6533
#
_cell.length_a   1.000
_cell.length_b   1.000
_cell.length_c   1.000
_cell.angle_alpha   90.00
_cell.angle_beta   90.00
_cell.angle_gamma   90.00
#
_symmetry.space_group_name_H-M   'P 1'
#
loop_
_entity.id
_entity.type
_entity.pdbx_description
1 polymer ?
#
loop_
_entity_poly.entity_id
_entity_poly.type
_entity_poly.pdbx_seq_one_letter_code
_entity_poly.pdbx_strand_id
1 'polypeptide(L)'
;MDQTRDLDLIDTHAHLDMAPLSDDQQGAILRAQEAGVSQIITIGTDLESSESAAALASRFAGVFAAIGIHPHDAALADSVALKRLEGLASLQKVVAIGEIGLDFAKEYPPKSLQKEAFINQLDLAKRANLPVVIHDRSAHEETLDVLAGFEGQGIGGVLHCFSGDIAMAERVFELGFFISVTGIITFPKTDALKDVVRQTPLQNLLIETDCPFLSPAPFRGRPNEPARVGYIAREISRLKNMPLEEVARCTSANARRLFRLPHPQDQ
;
A
#
# COMPACT_ATOMS: atom_id res chain seq x y z
N MET A 1 -6.09 27.87 -2.65
CA MET A 1 -4.71 27.55 -2.23
C MET A 1 -4.70 26.11 -1.77
N ASP A 2 -3.74 25.35 -2.23
CA ASP A 2 -3.68 23.91 -1.89
C ASP A 2 -3.24 23.76 -0.42
N GLN A 3 -4.16 23.40 0.45
CA GLN A 3 -3.96 23.30 1.90
C GLN A 3 -3.03 22.13 2.30
N THR A 4 -2.49 21.40 1.34
CA THR A 4 -1.63 20.23 1.63
C THR A 4 -0.14 20.51 1.47
N ARG A 5 0.29 21.64 0.89
CA ARG A 5 1.71 21.93 0.63
C ARG A 5 2.63 21.87 1.85
N ASP A 6 2.10 22.30 3.00
CA ASP A 6 2.84 22.33 4.27
C ASP A 6 2.62 21.07 5.11
N LEU A 7 1.92 20.07 4.57
CA LEU A 7 1.71 18.79 5.23
C LEU A 7 2.84 17.82 4.90
N ASP A 8 3.05 16.89 5.82
CA ASP A 8 3.94 15.76 5.66
C ASP A 8 3.09 14.52 5.37
N LEU A 9 2.84 14.24 4.09
CA LEU A 9 2.04 13.12 3.62
C LEU A 9 2.93 11.99 3.09
N ILE A 10 2.47 10.75 3.25
CA ILE A 10 3.11 9.56 2.67
C ILE A 10 2.07 8.85 1.82
N ASP A 11 2.42 8.58 0.55
CA ASP A 11 1.67 7.68 -0.31
C ASP A 11 2.22 6.27 -0.15
N THR A 12 1.45 5.41 0.51
CA THR A 12 1.93 4.07 0.86
C THR A 12 1.77 3.03 -0.23
N HIS A 13 1.16 3.37 -1.38
CA HIS A 13 0.99 2.43 -2.50
C HIS A 13 0.82 3.18 -3.83
N ALA A 14 1.85 3.10 -4.68
CA ALA A 14 1.87 3.71 -6.01
C ALA A 14 2.62 2.82 -7.00
N HIS A 15 2.15 2.72 -8.26
CA HIS A 15 2.85 2.00 -9.32
C HIS A 15 3.53 3.00 -10.26
N LEU A 16 4.71 3.51 -9.85
CA LEU A 16 5.46 4.51 -10.61
C LEU A 16 6.11 3.96 -11.90
N ASP A 17 6.16 2.64 -12.05
CA ASP A 17 6.64 1.91 -13.23
C ASP A 17 5.56 1.70 -14.28
N MET A 18 4.28 1.95 -13.96
CA MET A 18 3.16 1.79 -14.88
C MET A 18 2.84 3.07 -15.67
N ALA A 19 2.46 2.92 -16.94
CA ALA A 19 2.02 4.03 -17.77
C ALA A 19 0.73 4.67 -17.22
N PRO A 20 0.58 6.01 -17.29
CA PRO A 20 1.50 6.96 -17.90
C PRO A 20 2.60 7.49 -16.96
N LEU A 21 2.68 7.01 -15.70
CA LEU A 21 3.66 7.51 -14.73
C LEU A 21 5.08 7.09 -15.10
N SER A 22 5.26 5.92 -15.71
CA SER A 22 6.55 5.44 -16.21
C SER A 22 7.21 6.39 -17.24
N ASP A 23 6.40 7.15 -17.97
CA ASP A 23 6.89 8.09 -18.98
C ASP A 23 7.41 9.40 -18.36
N ASP A 24 7.00 9.74 -17.11
CA ASP A 24 7.39 10.97 -16.40
C ASP A 24 7.54 10.73 -14.88
N GLN A 25 8.29 9.71 -14.49
CA GLN A 25 8.50 9.36 -13.07
C GLN A 25 9.02 10.52 -12.24
N GLN A 26 10.04 11.22 -12.74
CA GLN A 26 10.62 12.37 -12.04
C GLN A 26 9.61 13.51 -11.89
N GLY A 27 8.85 13.84 -12.93
CA GLY A 27 7.82 14.87 -12.86
C GLY A 27 6.69 14.49 -11.89
N ALA A 28 6.26 13.23 -11.87
CA ALA A 28 5.26 12.76 -10.91
C ALA A 28 5.73 12.87 -9.46
N ILE A 29 7.00 12.53 -9.18
CA ILE A 29 7.61 12.67 -7.85
C ILE A 29 7.71 14.16 -7.46
N LEU A 30 8.14 15.04 -8.36
CA LEU A 30 8.23 16.47 -8.08
C LEU A 30 6.85 17.09 -7.79
N ARG A 31 5.82 16.75 -8.59
CA ARG A 31 4.45 17.19 -8.31
C ARG A 31 3.92 16.68 -6.96
N ALA A 32 4.29 15.47 -6.58
CA ALA A 32 3.96 14.91 -5.27
C ALA A 32 4.59 15.73 -4.14
N GLN A 33 5.89 16.05 -4.25
CA GLN A 33 6.59 16.89 -3.28
C GLN A 33 5.96 18.29 -3.17
N GLU A 34 5.63 18.92 -4.29
CA GLU A 34 4.93 20.21 -4.33
C GLU A 34 3.54 20.15 -3.67
N ALA A 35 2.90 18.98 -3.66
CA ALA A 35 1.62 18.73 -3.00
C ALA A 35 1.74 18.33 -1.52
N GLY A 36 2.96 18.29 -0.95
CA GLY A 36 3.21 17.93 0.46
C GLY A 36 3.40 16.45 0.69
N VAL A 37 3.62 15.63 -0.36
CA VAL A 37 3.96 14.21 -0.23
C VAL A 37 5.47 14.07 -0.08
N SER A 38 5.92 13.73 1.12
CA SER A 38 7.35 13.63 1.44
C SER A 38 7.96 12.29 1.06
N GLN A 39 7.15 11.22 1.08
CA GLN A 39 7.60 9.86 0.82
C GLN A 39 6.55 9.09 0.01
N ILE A 40 7.04 8.19 -0.86
CA ILE A 40 6.21 7.34 -1.73
C ILE A 40 6.76 5.92 -1.64
N ILE A 41 5.87 4.93 -1.48
CA ILE A 41 6.24 3.52 -1.63
C ILE A 41 5.76 3.07 -3.01
N THR A 42 6.72 2.78 -3.91
CA THR A 42 6.42 2.20 -5.22
C THR A 42 6.38 0.69 -5.13
N ILE A 43 5.44 0.07 -5.86
CA ILE A 43 5.04 -1.33 -5.65
C ILE A 43 5.41 -2.16 -6.88
N GLY A 44 6.14 -3.25 -6.66
CA GLY A 44 6.31 -4.33 -7.63
C GLY A 44 5.17 -5.35 -7.52
N THR A 45 4.75 -5.89 -8.66
CA THR A 45 3.68 -6.89 -8.77
C THR A 45 4.15 -8.22 -9.37
N ASP A 46 5.37 -8.23 -9.89
CA ASP A 46 6.12 -9.40 -10.38
C ASP A 46 7.62 -9.16 -10.19
N LEU A 47 8.46 -10.07 -10.66
CA LEU A 47 9.90 -9.94 -10.48
C LEU A 47 10.50 -8.74 -11.23
N GLU A 48 10.06 -8.49 -12.46
CA GLU A 48 10.57 -7.40 -13.30
C GLU A 48 10.18 -6.03 -12.71
N SER A 49 8.94 -5.84 -12.36
CA SER A 49 8.44 -4.62 -11.71
C SER A 49 9.04 -4.43 -10.31
N SER A 50 9.31 -5.52 -9.56
CA SER A 50 10.01 -5.48 -8.27
C SER A 50 11.45 -4.98 -8.42
N GLU A 51 12.18 -5.45 -9.43
CA GLU A 51 13.52 -4.96 -9.76
C GLU A 51 13.48 -3.47 -10.18
N SER A 52 12.49 -3.09 -10.98
CA SER A 52 12.24 -1.70 -11.39
C SER A 52 11.92 -0.79 -10.20
N ALA A 53 11.04 -1.22 -9.31
CA ALA A 53 10.68 -0.49 -8.09
C ALA A 53 11.90 -0.26 -7.18
N ALA A 54 12.71 -1.29 -6.95
CA ALA A 54 13.93 -1.19 -6.16
C ALA A 54 14.97 -0.26 -6.81
N ALA A 55 15.12 -0.32 -8.14
CA ALA A 55 15.99 0.58 -8.88
C ALA A 55 15.51 2.04 -8.81
N LEU A 56 14.20 2.28 -8.92
CA LEU A 56 13.62 3.61 -8.80
C LEU A 56 13.83 4.18 -7.39
N ALA A 57 13.58 3.38 -6.35
CA ALA A 57 13.82 3.76 -4.97
C ALA A 57 15.28 4.17 -4.73
N SER A 58 16.26 3.52 -5.36
CA SER A 58 17.67 3.87 -5.23
C SER A 58 18.01 5.25 -5.83
N ARG A 59 17.23 5.74 -6.80
CA ARG A 59 17.48 6.99 -7.54
C ARG A 59 16.89 8.24 -6.86
N PHE A 60 15.81 8.09 -6.08
CA PHE A 60 15.09 9.22 -5.49
C PHE A 60 15.04 9.10 -3.96
N ALA A 61 15.45 10.15 -3.24
CA ALA A 61 15.57 10.13 -1.77
C ALA A 61 14.25 9.74 -1.09
N GLY A 62 13.13 10.37 -1.46
CA GLY A 62 11.80 10.14 -0.88
C GLY A 62 11.04 8.92 -1.43
N VAL A 63 11.67 8.08 -2.28
CA VAL A 63 11.01 6.88 -2.83
C VAL A 63 11.57 5.62 -2.18
N PHE A 64 10.67 4.72 -1.81
CA PHE A 64 10.93 3.39 -1.25
C PHE A 64 10.21 2.34 -2.08
N ALA A 65 10.55 1.07 -1.92
CA ALA A 65 9.97 -0.01 -2.70
C ALA A 65 9.35 -1.08 -1.80
N ALA A 66 8.19 -1.60 -2.22
CA ALA A 66 7.72 -2.92 -1.86
C ALA A 66 7.88 -3.85 -3.05
N ILE A 67 8.25 -5.10 -2.80
CA ILE A 67 8.58 -6.09 -3.83
C ILE A 67 7.81 -7.38 -3.60
N GLY A 68 7.23 -7.94 -4.65
CA GLY A 68 6.43 -9.15 -4.51
C GLY A 68 5.86 -9.65 -5.83
N ILE A 69 5.08 -10.71 -5.74
CA ILE A 69 4.37 -11.30 -6.87
C ILE A 69 2.88 -11.27 -6.53
N HIS A 70 2.14 -10.48 -7.29
CA HIS A 70 0.71 -10.27 -7.16
C HIS A 70 -0.06 -11.58 -7.40
N PRO A 71 -1.23 -11.82 -6.78
CA PRO A 71 -2.02 -13.04 -6.99
C PRO A 71 -2.35 -13.35 -8.45
N HIS A 72 -2.45 -12.35 -9.32
CA HIS A 72 -2.65 -12.60 -10.75
C HIS A 72 -1.45 -13.27 -11.44
N ASP A 73 -0.26 -13.11 -10.88
CA ASP A 73 1.00 -13.67 -11.38
C ASP A 73 1.54 -14.78 -10.47
N ALA A 74 0.69 -15.37 -9.62
CA ALA A 74 1.07 -16.40 -8.65
C ALA A 74 1.77 -17.62 -9.29
N ALA A 75 1.51 -17.91 -10.58
CA ALA A 75 2.21 -18.95 -11.31
C ALA A 75 3.71 -18.68 -11.51
N LEU A 76 4.15 -17.42 -11.38
CA LEU A 76 5.54 -17.00 -11.50
C LEU A 76 6.28 -17.03 -10.15
N ALA A 77 5.60 -17.32 -9.05
CA ALA A 77 6.17 -17.36 -7.70
C ALA A 77 6.92 -18.68 -7.41
N ASP A 78 7.81 -19.09 -8.33
CA ASP A 78 8.63 -20.27 -8.16
C ASP A 78 9.83 -20.01 -7.21
N SER A 79 10.58 -21.06 -6.91
CA SER A 79 11.73 -20.99 -6.01
C SER A 79 12.85 -20.06 -6.51
N VAL A 80 12.98 -19.87 -7.83
CA VAL A 80 13.98 -18.97 -8.45
C VAL A 80 13.56 -17.53 -8.24
N ALA A 81 12.30 -17.21 -8.53
CA ALA A 81 11.74 -15.87 -8.33
C ALA A 81 11.76 -15.47 -6.84
N LEU A 82 11.36 -16.37 -5.93
CA LEU A 82 11.41 -16.12 -4.49
C LEU A 82 12.83 -15.85 -3.99
N LYS A 83 13.83 -16.59 -4.49
CA LYS A 83 15.24 -16.34 -4.16
C LYS A 83 15.73 -14.99 -4.70
N ARG A 84 15.27 -14.55 -5.87
CA ARG A 84 15.58 -13.22 -6.41
C ARG A 84 14.95 -12.12 -5.56
N LEU A 85 13.69 -12.26 -5.17
CA LEU A 85 13.02 -11.34 -4.23
C LEU A 85 13.74 -11.28 -2.88
N GLU A 86 14.23 -12.42 -2.36
CA GLU A 86 15.01 -12.45 -1.11
C GLU A 86 16.31 -11.64 -1.23
N GLY A 87 16.96 -11.69 -2.39
CA GLY A 87 18.10 -10.84 -2.69
C GLY A 87 17.75 -9.35 -2.71
N LEU A 88 16.64 -8.98 -3.36
CA LEU A 88 16.17 -7.60 -3.40
C LEU A 88 15.72 -7.09 -2.02
N ALA A 89 15.14 -7.94 -1.18
CA ALA A 89 14.71 -7.61 0.18
C ALA A 89 15.84 -7.12 1.10
N SER A 90 17.10 -7.40 0.75
CA SER A 90 18.28 -6.91 1.48
C SER A 90 18.67 -5.47 1.13
N LEU A 91 18.08 -4.87 0.11
CA LEU A 91 18.38 -3.50 -0.31
C LEU A 91 17.77 -2.50 0.68
N GLN A 92 18.53 -1.48 1.06
CA GLN A 92 18.19 -0.52 2.12
C GLN A 92 16.82 0.17 1.91
N LYS A 93 16.41 0.40 0.68
CA LYS A 93 15.15 1.10 0.35
C LYS A 93 14.00 0.16 -0.03
N VAL A 94 14.20 -1.14 0.07
CA VAL A 94 13.12 -2.12 0.03
C VAL A 94 12.57 -2.25 1.44
N VAL A 95 11.33 -1.82 1.63
CA VAL A 95 10.71 -1.63 2.96
C VAL A 95 9.56 -2.58 3.26
N ALA A 96 9.13 -3.37 2.27
CA ALA A 96 8.06 -4.36 2.45
C ALA A 96 8.15 -5.47 1.40
N ILE A 97 7.56 -6.62 1.72
CA ILE A 97 7.19 -7.65 0.74
C ILE A 97 5.75 -7.40 0.32
N GLY A 98 5.54 -7.14 -0.95
CA GLY A 98 4.24 -6.79 -1.55
C GLY A 98 4.41 -6.18 -2.94
N GLU A 99 3.40 -6.27 -3.76
CA GLU A 99 2.02 -6.63 -3.47
C GLU A 99 1.84 -8.16 -3.53
N ILE A 100 1.33 -8.75 -2.47
CA ILE A 100 1.06 -10.19 -2.34
C ILE A 100 -0.36 -10.41 -1.82
N GLY A 101 -0.92 -11.61 -1.92
CA GLY A 101 -2.25 -11.86 -1.35
C GLY A 101 -3.14 -12.70 -2.24
N LEU A 102 -4.46 -12.40 -2.21
CA LEU A 102 -5.49 -13.17 -2.89
C LEU A 102 -6.45 -12.28 -3.68
N ASP A 103 -6.76 -12.67 -4.92
CA ASP A 103 -7.82 -12.07 -5.75
C ASP A 103 -8.72 -13.17 -6.31
N PHE A 104 -9.92 -13.32 -5.72
CA PHE A 104 -10.90 -14.30 -6.15
C PHE A 104 -12.00 -13.70 -7.04
N ALA A 105 -11.90 -12.40 -7.37
CA ALA A 105 -12.75 -11.79 -8.37
C ALA A 105 -12.41 -12.26 -9.79
N LYS A 106 -11.18 -12.78 -9.97
CA LYS A 106 -10.75 -13.50 -11.16
C LYS A 106 -10.33 -14.92 -10.75
N GLU A 107 -10.83 -15.93 -11.46
CA GLU A 107 -10.55 -17.34 -11.15
C GLU A 107 -9.19 -17.84 -11.69
N TYR A 108 -8.40 -16.98 -12.28
CA TYR A 108 -7.08 -17.30 -12.82
C TYR A 108 -6.01 -16.35 -12.27
N PRO A 109 -4.89 -16.87 -11.73
CA PRO A 109 -4.54 -18.29 -11.48
C PRO A 109 -5.46 -18.99 -10.47
N PRO A 110 -5.45 -20.34 -10.40
CA PRO A 110 -6.26 -21.09 -9.43
C PRO A 110 -6.04 -20.60 -7.99
N LYS A 111 -7.09 -20.60 -7.18
CA LYS A 111 -7.07 -20.16 -5.76
C LYS A 111 -5.99 -20.86 -4.94
N SER A 112 -5.77 -22.16 -5.16
CA SER A 112 -4.74 -22.94 -4.45
C SER A 112 -3.33 -22.40 -4.75
N LEU A 113 -3.06 -22.05 -5.99
CA LEU A 113 -1.78 -21.50 -6.40
C LEU A 113 -1.55 -20.08 -5.84
N GLN A 114 -2.60 -19.24 -5.86
CA GLN A 114 -2.53 -17.92 -5.21
C GLN A 114 -2.23 -18.07 -3.72
N LYS A 115 -2.91 -19.00 -3.03
CA LYS A 115 -2.69 -19.24 -1.60
C LYS A 115 -1.27 -19.74 -1.30
N GLU A 116 -0.75 -20.67 -2.12
CA GLU A 116 0.63 -21.16 -2.01
C GLU A 116 1.64 -20.01 -2.18
N ALA A 117 1.49 -19.22 -3.24
CA ALA A 117 2.35 -18.07 -3.51
C ALA A 117 2.28 -17.02 -2.39
N PHE A 118 1.09 -16.79 -1.82
CA PHE A 118 0.90 -15.87 -0.69
C PHE A 118 1.65 -16.35 0.56
N ILE A 119 1.48 -17.63 0.95
CA ILE A 119 2.16 -18.23 2.10
C ILE A 119 3.69 -18.18 1.93
N ASN A 120 4.20 -18.55 0.77
CA ASN A 120 5.64 -18.55 0.48
C ASN A 120 6.24 -17.14 0.60
N GLN A 121 5.51 -16.10 0.22
CA GLN A 121 5.95 -14.72 0.32
C GLN A 121 5.79 -14.15 1.74
N LEU A 122 4.81 -14.61 2.54
CA LEU A 122 4.76 -14.31 3.98
C LEU A 122 5.98 -14.92 4.71
N ASP A 123 6.37 -16.14 4.38
CA ASP A 123 7.58 -16.76 4.92
C ASP A 123 8.84 -15.99 4.49
N LEU A 124 8.89 -15.47 3.27
CA LEU A 124 9.96 -14.60 2.82
C LEU A 124 10.00 -13.30 3.66
N ALA A 125 8.87 -12.64 3.85
CA ALA A 125 8.75 -11.41 4.64
C ALA A 125 9.24 -11.64 6.09
N LYS A 126 8.87 -12.77 6.69
CA LYS A 126 9.35 -13.18 8.01
C LYS A 126 10.87 -13.32 8.05
N ARG A 127 11.47 -14.04 7.09
CA ARG A 127 12.95 -14.19 7.04
C ARG A 127 13.66 -12.87 6.82
N ALA A 128 13.09 -11.99 5.96
CA ALA A 128 13.63 -10.67 5.70
C ALA A 128 13.36 -9.65 6.82
N ASN A 129 12.50 -9.99 7.80
CA ASN A 129 12.03 -9.07 8.86
C ASN A 129 11.43 -7.78 8.27
N LEU A 130 10.65 -7.92 7.20
CA LEU A 130 9.93 -6.84 6.53
C LEU A 130 8.41 -6.98 6.74
N PRO A 131 7.67 -5.87 6.82
CA PRO A 131 6.21 -5.89 6.78
C PRO A 131 5.71 -6.30 5.39
N VAL A 132 4.40 -6.56 5.29
CA VAL A 132 3.78 -6.96 4.02
C VAL A 132 2.73 -5.96 3.55
N VAL A 133 2.59 -5.83 2.22
CA VAL A 133 1.50 -5.11 1.54
C VAL A 133 0.60 -6.16 0.89
N ILE A 134 -0.65 -6.24 1.38
CA ILE A 134 -1.56 -7.33 1.05
C ILE A 134 -2.67 -6.84 0.14
N HIS A 135 -2.79 -7.50 -1.00
CA HIS A 135 -3.94 -7.44 -1.89
C HIS A 135 -5.02 -8.41 -1.41
N ASP A 136 -6.23 -7.91 -1.26
CA ASP A 136 -7.38 -8.73 -0.92
C ASP A 136 -8.60 -8.31 -1.73
N ARG A 137 -9.04 -9.16 -2.63
CA ARG A 137 -10.24 -8.92 -3.42
C ARG A 137 -11.11 -10.15 -3.52
N SER A 138 -12.34 -10.05 -2.96
CA SER A 138 -13.30 -11.17 -2.91
C SER A 138 -12.73 -12.44 -2.26
N ALA A 139 -11.77 -12.29 -1.32
CA ALA A 139 -11.03 -13.37 -0.66
C ALA A 139 -10.88 -13.15 0.86
N HIS A 140 -11.73 -12.28 1.45
CA HIS A 140 -11.58 -11.75 2.81
C HIS A 140 -11.35 -12.83 3.88
N GLU A 141 -12.18 -13.86 3.93
CA GLU A 141 -12.05 -14.92 4.94
C GLU A 141 -10.76 -15.73 4.73
N GLU A 142 -10.46 -16.10 3.49
CA GLU A 142 -9.25 -16.87 3.18
C GLU A 142 -7.97 -16.05 3.44
N THR A 143 -8.02 -14.75 3.20
CA THR A 143 -6.90 -13.83 3.53
C THR A 143 -6.69 -13.80 5.04
N LEU A 144 -7.76 -13.61 5.82
CA LEU A 144 -7.68 -13.61 7.28
C LEU A 144 -7.23 -14.97 7.86
N ASP A 145 -7.71 -16.08 7.29
CA ASP A 145 -7.29 -17.42 7.71
C ASP A 145 -5.79 -17.66 7.49
N VAL A 146 -5.26 -17.21 6.33
CA VAL A 146 -3.82 -17.30 6.08
C VAL A 146 -3.05 -16.43 7.06
N LEU A 147 -3.46 -15.20 7.30
CA LEU A 147 -2.78 -14.29 8.24
C LEU A 147 -2.82 -14.78 9.68
N ALA A 148 -3.94 -15.38 10.13
CA ALA A 148 -4.05 -15.99 11.45
C ALA A 148 -3.03 -17.13 11.65
N GLY A 149 -2.68 -17.86 10.58
CA GLY A 149 -1.61 -18.87 10.61
C GLY A 149 -0.21 -18.29 10.91
N PHE A 150 -0.03 -16.99 10.76
CA PHE A 150 1.21 -16.25 11.04
C PHE A 150 1.13 -15.39 12.32
N GLU A 151 0.03 -15.46 13.07
CA GLU A 151 -0.12 -14.72 14.32
C GLU A 151 1.02 -15.02 15.29
N GLY A 152 1.52 -13.99 15.97
CA GLY A 152 2.63 -14.11 16.92
C GLY A 152 4.00 -14.38 16.30
N GLN A 153 4.11 -14.45 14.97
CA GLN A 153 5.37 -14.73 14.27
C GLN A 153 6.16 -13.43 13.91
N GLY A 154 5.70 -12.27 14.38
CA GLY A 154 6.40 -10.99 14.17
C GLY A 154 6.17 -10.36 12.80
N ILE A 155 5.21 -10.85 12.02
CA ILE A 155 4.81 -10.24 10.75
C ILE A 155 3.74 -9.18 11.02
N GLY A 156 3.98 -7.96 10.56
CA GLY A 156 2.98 -6.91 10.48
C GLY A 156 2.80 -6.48 9.02
N GLY A 157 1.78 -5.68 8.74
CA GLY A 157 1.55 -5.25 7.37
C GLY A 157 0.31 -4.37 7.22
N VAL A 158 -0.10 -4.21 5.99
CA VAL A 158 -1.30 -3.46 5.61
C VAL A 158 -2.11 -4.24 4.60
N LEU A 159 -3.44 -4.32 4.82
CA LEU A 159 -4.37 -4.67 3.75
C LEU A 159 -4.59 -3.40 2.94
N HIS A 160 -3.97 -3.35 1.74
CA HIS A 160 -4.06 -2.19 0.88
C HIS A 160 -5.43 -2.09 0.21
N CYS A 161 -5.84 -0.89 -0.16
CA CYS A 161 -7.11 -0.61 -0.84
C CYS A 161 -8.31 -1.33 -0.18
N PHE A 162 -8.40 -1.23 1.16
CA PHE A 162 -9.34 -2.00 1.97
C PHE A 162 -10.77 -1.90 1.44
N SER A 163 -11.40 -3.06 1.29
CA SER A 163 -12.76 -3.18 0.73
C SER A 163 -13.71 -4.02 1.60
N GLY A 164 -13.27 -4.44 2.79
CA GLY A 164 -14.07 -5.16 3.77
C GLY A 164 -15.00 -4.28 4.59
N ASP A 165 -15.67 -4.89 5.55
CA ASP A 165 -16.52 -4.22 6.53
C ASP A 165 -15.77 -3.94 7.85
N ILE A 166 -16.48 -3.38 8.85
CA ILE A 166 -15.88 -3.04 10.13
C ILE A 166 -15.46 -4.30 10.92
N ALA A 167 -16.21 -5.39 10.83
CA ALA A 167 -15.87 -6.62 11.53
C ALA A 167 -14.57 -7.23 10.98
N MET A 168 -14.38 -7.19 9.66
CA MET A 168 -13.12 -7.56 9.04
C MET A 168 -11.98 -6.63 9.47
N ALA A 169 -12.22 -5.31 9.51
CA ALA A 169 -11.19 -4.36 9.94
C ALA A 169 -10.74 -4.61 11.40
N GLU A 170 -11.67 -4.91 12.30
CA GLU A 170 -11.36 -5.27 13.69
C GLU A 170 -10.47 -6.53 13.76
N ARG A 171 -10.80 -7.58 13.02
CA ARG A 171 -9.95 -8.79 12.94
C ARG A 171 -8.56 -8.49 12.40
N VAL A 172 -8.45 -7.61 11.38
CA VAL A 172 -7.17 -7.14 10.83
C VAL A 172 -6.34 -6.45 11.91
N PHE A 173 -6.97 -5.62 12.75
CA PHE A 173 -6.27 -4.92 13.84
C PHE A 173 -5.84 -5.86 14.97
N GLU A 174 -6.65 -6.87 15.31
CA GLU A 174 -6.31 -7.91 16.29
C GLU A 174 -5.08 -8.71 15.85
N LEU A 175 -4.92 -8.95 14.55
CA LEU A 175 -3.73 -9.57 13.96
C LEU A 175 -2.51 -8.64 13.88
N GLY A 176 -2.64 -7.37 14.29
CA GLY A 176 -1.54 -6.38 14.28
C GLY A 176 -1.30 -5.71 12.93
N PHE A 177 -2.27 -5.77 12.02
CA PHE A 177 -2.18 -5.16 10.70
C PHE A 177 -2.88 -3.80 10.65
N PHE A 178 -2.57 -3.02 9.61
CA PHE A 178 -3.24 -1.79 9.24
C PHE A 178 -4.21 -2.03 8.09
N ILE A 179 -5.09 -1.07 7.86
CA ILE A 179 -5.79 -0.93 6.57
C ILE A 179 -5.39 0.37 5.90
N SER A 180 -5.37 0.41 4.57
CA SER A 180 -5.16 1.65 3.83
C SER A 180 -6.38 2.02 2.99
N VAL A 181 -6.49 3.31 2.73
CA VAL A 181 -7.65 3.91 2.07
C VAL A 181 -7.20 4.65 0.83
N THR A 182 -7.88 4.39 -0.29
CA THR A 182 -7.62 4.98 -1.61
C THR A 182 -8.61 6.07 -1.98
N GLY A 183 -8.45 6.61 -3.19
CA GLY A 183 -9.37 7.58 -3.78
C GLY A 183 -10.84 7.12 -3.85
N ILE A 184 -11.11 5.81 -3.73
CA ILE A 184 -12.47 5.24 -3.69
C ILE A 184 -13.33 5.90 -2.60
N ILE A 185 -12.74 6.29 -1.46
CA ILE A 185 -13.48 6.92 -0.36
C ILE A 185 -14.16 8.23 -0.78
N THR A 186 -13.67 8.88 -1.83
CA THR A 186 -14.25 10.13 -2.36
C THR A 186 -15.40 9.88 -3.34
N PHE A 187 -15.67 8.61 -3.69
CA PHE A 187 -16.68 8.29 -4.69
C PHE A 187 -18.09 8.35 -4.11
N PRO A 188 -19.13 8.64 -4.93
CA PRO A 188 -20.49 8.43 -4.54
C PRO A 188 -20.76 6.93 -4.34
N LYS A 189 -21.69 6.59 -3.44
CA LYS A 189 -22.12 5.20 -3.16
C LYS A 189 -21.04 4.31 -2.54
N THR A 190 -20.14 4.89 -1.75
CA THR A 190 -19.14 4.15 -0.95
C THR A 190 -19.41 4.30 0.56
N ASP A 191 -20.68 4.39 0.93
CA ASP A 191 -21.07 4.71 2.31
C ASP A 191 -20.58 3.63 3.29
N ALA A 192 -20.62 2.35 2.91
CA ALA A 192 -20.08 1.27 3.73
C ALA A 192 -18.59 1.48 4.06
N LEU A 193 -17.74 1.78 3.06
CA LEU A 193 -16.32 2.07 3.29
C LEU A 193 -16.12 3.34 4.14
N LYS A 194 -16.97 4.38 3.91
CA LYS A 194 -16.93 5.59 4.72
C LYS A 194 -17.29 5.32 6.18
N ASP A 195 -18.22 4.40 6.44
CA ASP A 195 -18.58 3.98 7.78
C ASP A 195 -17.45 3.19 8.46
N VAL A 196 -16.76 2.31 7.73
CA VAL A 196 -15.53 1.68 8.22
C VAL A 196 -14.51 2.74 8.62
N VAL A 197 -14.23 3.73 7.75
CA VAL A 197 -13.25 4.77 8.06
C VAL A 197 -13.67 5.62 9.26
N ARG A 198 -14.97 5.97 9.42
CA ARG A 198 -15.46 6.71 10.60
C ARG A 198 -15.17 5.97 11.90
N GLN A 199 -15.34 4.65 11.91
CA GLN A 199 -15.21 3.80 13.09
C GLN A 199 -13.76 3.37 13.36
N THR A 200 -12.95 3.22 12.31
CA THR A 200 -11.53 2.81 12.46
C THR A 200 -10.74 3.85 13.25
N PRO A 201 -10.01 3.46 14.31
CA PRO A 201 -9.08 4.35 14.98
C PRO A 201 -8.02 4.89 14.01
N LEU A 202 -7.71 6.19 14.09
CA LEU A 202 -6.77 6.82 13.15
C LEU A 202 -5.37 6.17 13.18
N GLN A 203 -4.99 5.58 14.33
CA GLN A 203 -3.74 4.85 14.53
C GLN A 203 -3.62 3.55 13.72
N ASN A 204 -4.72 3.08 13.12
CA ASN A 204 -4.78 1.87 12.31
C ASN A 204 -4.97 2.17 10.81
N LEU A 205 -5.00 3.47 10.42
CA LEU A 205 -5.20 3.90 9.05
C LEU A 205 -3.90 4.30 8.37
N LEU A 206 -3.76 3.88 7.12
CA LEU A 206 -2.82 4.43 6.14
C LEU A 206 -3.60 5.06 4.98
N ILE A 207 -2.92 5.88 4.19
CA ILE A 207 -3.48 6.51 2.98
C ILE A 207 -2.59 6.23 1.79
N GLU A 208 -3.21 6.04 0.63
CA GLU A 208 -2.50 5.72 -0.59
C GLU A 208 -3.28 6.16 -1.83
N THR A 209 -2.59 6.26 -2.96
CA THR A 209 -3.27 6.58 -4.22
C THR A 209 -3.67 5.36 -5.01
N ASP A 210 -2.90 4.30 -4.97
CA ASP A 210 -2.96 3.17 -5.90
C ASP A 210 -2.83 3.65 -7.37
N CYS A 211 -2.05 4.71 -7.58
CA CYS A 211 -1.87 5.29 -8.91
C CYS A 211 -1.09 4.35 -9.85
N PRO A 212 -1.44 4.35 -11.14
CA PRO A 212 -2.27 5.29 -11.89
C PRO A 212 -3.79 5.04 -11.80
N PHE A 213 -4.24 4.14 -10.94
CA PHE A 213 -5.65 3.76 -10.76
C PHE A 213 -6.36 4.67 -9.75
N LEU A 214 -7.66 4.46 -9.56
CA LEU A 214 -8.49 4.94 -8.45
C LEU A 214 -8.44 6.44 -8.16
N SER A 215 -8.29 7.28 -9.21
CA SER A 215 -8.25 8.74 -9.08
C SER A 215 -9.40 9.28 -8.21
N PRO A 216 -9.09 10.05 -7.15
CA PRO A 216 -10.12 10.63 -6.30
C PRO A 216 -10.97 11.66 -7.07
N ALA A 217 -12.17 11.96 -6.57
CA ALA A 217 -12.89 13.13 -7.04
C ALA A 217 -12.07 14.41 -6.73
N PRO A 218 -11.97 15.41 -7.65
CA PRO A 218 -12.69 15.55 -8.92
C PRO A 218 -12.00 14.93 -10.14
N PHE A 219 -10.97 14.11 -9.97
CA PHE A 219 -10.11 13.62 -11.07
C PHE A 219 -10.57 12.29 -11.66
N ARG A 220 -11.72 11.78 -11.29
CA ARG A 220 -12.24 10.49 -11.83
C ARG A 220 -12.19 10.45 -13.35
N GLY A 221 -11.75 9.28 -13.89
CA GLY A 221 -11.61 9.08 -15.34
C GLY A 221 -10.30 9.64 -15.93
N ARG A 222 -9.43 10.20 -15.12
CA ARG A 222 -8.06 10.58 -15.49
C ARG A 222 -7.06 9.67 -14.79
N PRO A 223 -5.85 9.45 -15.34
CA PRO A 223 -4.79 8.75 -14.61
C PRO A 223 -4.53 9.41 -13.27
N ASN A 224 -4.34 8.60 -12.23
CA ASN A 224 -3.99 9.07 -10.89
C ASN A 224 -2.49 9.34 -10.77
N GLU A 225 -2.07 10.06 -9.73
CA GLU A 225 -0.67 10.32 -9.38
C GLU A 225 -0.51 10.52 -7.87
N PRO A 226 0.69 10.32 -7.28
CA PRO A 226 0.90 10.41 -5.84
C PRO A 226 0.52 11.77 -5.24
N ALA A 227 0.64 12.86 -6.00
CA ALA A 227 0.22 14.21 -5.60
C ALA A 227 -1.23 14.28 -5.10
N ARG A 228 -2.05 13.28 -5.42
CA ARG A 228 -3.48 13.27 -5.06
C ARG A 228 -3.81 12.57 -3.76
N VAL A 229 -2.84 12.01 -3.05
CA VAL A 229 -3.07 11.39 -1.73
C VAL A 229 -3.67 12.37 -0.72
N GLY A 230 -3.37 13.65 -0.85
CA GLY A 230 -3.96 14.71 -0.02
C GLY A 230 -5.50 14.81 -0.09
N TYR A 231 -6.11 14.39 -1.22
CA TYR A 231 -7.59 14.33 -1.34
C TYR A 231 -8.18 13.24 -0.46
N ILE A 232 -7.47 12.13 -0.28
CA ILE A 232 -7.86 11.04 0.61
C ILE A 232 -7.77 11.52 2.07
N ALA A 233 -6.68 12.17 2.45
CA ALA A 233 -6.50 12.73 3.78
C ALA A 233 -7.62 13.76 4.12
N ARG A 234 -7.98 14.63 3.18
CA ARG A 234 -9.10 15.60 3.35
C ARG A 234 -10.43 14.89 3.55
N GLU A 235 -10.73 13.84 2.80
CA GLU A 235 -11.98 13.11 2.97
C GLU A 235 -12.03 12.39 4.33
N ILE A 236 -10.92 11.82 4.79
CA ILE A 236 -10.81 11.25 6.15
C ILE A 236 -11.03 12.32 7.21
N SER A 237 -10.39 13.49 7.07
CA SER A 237 -10.58 14.65 7.94
C SER A 237 -12.07 15.04 8.05
N ARG A 238 -12.76 15.14 6.92
CA ARG A 238 -14.20 15.42 6.86
C ARG A 238 -15.04 14.34 7.54
N LEU A 239 -14.75 13.06 7.28
CA LEU A 239 -15.51 11.93 7.82
C LEU A 239 -15.35 11.77 9.32
N LYS A 240 -14.15 12.03 9.84
CA LYS A 240 -13.83 11.94 11.28
C LYS A 240 -14.06 13.23 12.04
N ASN A 241 -14.40 14.34 11.33
CA ASN A 241 -14.49 15.68 11.91
C ASN A 241 -13.23 16.06 12.70
N MET A 242 -12.05 15.84 12.10
CA MET A 242 -10.73 16.09 12.67
C MET A 242 -9.94 17.06 11.80
N PRO A 243 -8.99 17.84 12.34
CA PRO A 243 -8.09 18.69 11.55
C PRO A 243 -7.31 17.86 10.51
N LEU A 244 -7.12 18.42 9.30
CA LEU A 244 -6.39 17.76 8.23
C LEU A 244 -4.93 17.48 8.64
N GLU A 245 -4.32 18.39 9.37
CA GLU A 245 -2.94 18.28 9.89
C GLU A 245 -2.80 17.09 10.84
N GLU A 246 -3.82 16.83 11.64
CA GLU A 246 -3.84 15.68 12.55
C GLU A 246 -3.95 14.36 11.79
N VAL A 247 -4.81 14.31 10.75
CA VAL A 247 -4.92 13.13 9.86
C VAL A 247 -3.58 12.88 9.17
N ALA A 248 -2.99 13.91 8.54
CA ALA A 248 -1.70 13.80 7.87
C ALA A 248 -0.61 13.30 8.81
N ARG A 249 -0.47 13.95 9.97
CA ARG A 249 0.53 13.59 10.98
C ARG A 249 0.37 12.14 11.46
N CYS A 250 -0.86 11.70 11.75
CA CYS A 250 -1.10 10.36 12.28
C CYS A 250 -0.88 9.28 11.22
N THR A 251 -1.43 9.44 10.01
CA THR A 251 -1.26 8.45 8.94
C THR A 251 0.19 8.33 8.50
N SER A 252 0.93 9.43 8.44
CA SER A 252 2.36 9.40 8.11
C SER A 252 3.21 8.79 9.24
N ALA A 253 2.87 9.05 10.51
CA ALA A 253 3.51 8.37 11.63
C ALA A 253 3.24 6.86 11.62
N ASN A 254 2.04 6.43 11.25
CA ASN A 254 1.70 5.01 11.07
C ASN A 254 2.54 4.38 9.96
N ALA A 255 2.64 5.04 8.80
CA ALA A 255 3.44 4.56 7.67
C ALA A 255 4.92 4.42 8.05
N ARG A 256 5.50 5.45 8.72
CA ARG A 256 6.89 5.38 9.20
C ARG A 256 7.10 4.25 10.19
N ARG A 257 6.16 4.05 11.12
CA ARG A 257 6.24 2.96 12.09
C ARG A 257 6.18 1.59 11.42
N LEU A 258 5.25 1.39 10.47
CA LEU A 258 5.09 0.10 9.79
C LEU A 258 6.28 -0.22 8.90
N PHE A 259 6.64 0.71 8.02
CA PHE A 259 7.66 0.50 6.99
C PHE A 259 9.07 0.93 7.43
N ARG A 260 9.23 1.37 8.69
CA ARG A 260 10.51 1.85 9.26
C ARG A 260 11.16 2.93 8.40
N LEU A 261 10.34 3.84 7.87
CA LEU A 261 10.83 4.93 7.03
C LEU A 261 11.56 5.99 7.88
N PRO A 262 12.68 6.54 7.39
CA PRO A 262 13.36 7.64 8.07
C PRO A 262 12.49 8.91 8.04
N HIS A 263 12.72 9.83 8.97
CA HIS A 263 12.14 11.16 8.86
C HIS A 263 12.74 11.91 7.66
N PRO A 264 11.97 12.79 6.98
CA PRO A 264 12.48 13.56 5.84
C PRO A 264 13.71 14.40 6.16
N GLN A 265 13.89 14.78 7.43
CA GLN A 265 15.05 15.56 7.92
C GLN A 265 16.32 14.71 8.08
N ASP A 266 16.19 13.39 8.04
CA ASP A 266 17.29 12.43 8.22
C ASP A 266 17.77 11.81 6.90
N GLN A 267 17.26 12.33 5.74
CA GLN A 267 17.56 11.83 4.38
C GLN A 267 18.59 12.66 3.65
#